data_3f92f0781d1f7c1aaa8675f1f4fca05b
#
_entry.id   3f92f0781d1f7c1aaa8675f1f4fca05b
#
_cell.length_a   1.000
_cell.length_b   1.000
_cell.length_c   1.000
_cell.angle_alpha   90.00
_cell.angle_beta   90.00
_cell.angle_gamma   90.00
#
_symmetry.space_group_name_H-M   'P 1'
#
loop_
_entity.id
_entity.type
_entity.pdbx_description
1 polymer ?
#
loop_
_entity_poly.entity_id
_entity_poly.type
_entity_poly.pdbx_seq_one_letter_code
_entity_poly.pdbx_strand_id
1 'polypeptide(L)'
;MSDANRELKRENVQRQEAELALRNSEAQLRHLSRQLLMAHEEERKRISRELHDEIVQTLVGINVHLSSLLLKAPVDLKDLRKHIVRTQRLVEKSVDIVHRFARELRPTVLDDLGLIPALQSYIKDFSKRTGLCIHFKAIPEVEQLDGNQRTVLYRVAQSALTNVNKHAHATEAKVSIRKLSGTIRMEIHDNGKSFEVERVLFAKRHKRLGLLGSRERVEMIGGIFGIESAPGRGTL
;
A
#
# COMPACT_ATOMS: atom_id res chain seq x y z
N MET A 1 -13.06 53.75 30.12
CA MET A 1 -13.03 52.40 29.50
C MET A 1 -13.08 51.40 30.63
N SER A 2 -14.14 50.59 30.70
CA SER A 2 -14.39 49.63 31.79
C SER A 2 -13.29 48.55 31.85
N ASP A 3 -12.91 48.12 33.06
CA ASP A 3 -11.90 47.06 33.29
C ASP A 3 -12.29 45.76 32.55
N ALA A 4 -13.56 45.46 32.41
CA ALA A 4 -14.08 44.38 31.59
C ALA A 4 -13.65 44.46 30.12
N ASN A 5 -13.49 45.66 29.55
CA ASN A 5 -13.08 45.83 28.16
C ASN A 5 -11.57 45.58 27.97
N ARG A 6 -10.77 45.79 29.03
CA ARG A 6 -9.33 45.45 29.04
C ARG A 6 -9.13 43.95 29.21
N GLU A 7 -9.91 43.30 30.01
CA GLU A 7 -9.87 41.86 30.26
C GLU A 7 -10.26 41.09 29.01
N LEU A 8 -11.34 41.44 28.34
CA LEU A 8 -11.79 40.88 27.07
C LEU A 8 -10.74 41.03 25.96
N LYS A 9 -10.04 42.16 25.93
CA LYS A 9 -8.98 42.43 24.97
C LYS A 9 -7.75 41.55 25.21
N ARG A 10 -7.39 41.29 26.47
CA ARG A 10 -6.31 40.37 26.85
C ARG A 10 -6.67 38.93 26.50
N GLU A 11 -7.86 38.49 26.80
CA GLU A 11 -8.33 37.14 26.49
C GLU A 11 -8.36 36.89 24.99
N ASN A 12 -8.80 37.86 24.17
CA ASN A 12 -8.78 37.78 22.72
C ASN A 12 -7.34 37.66 22.15
N VAL A 13 -6.38 38.40 22.71
CA VAL A 13 -4.97 38.32 22.30
C VAL A 13 -4.40 36.94 22.64
N GLN A 14 -4.61 36.44 23.86
CA GLN A 14 -4.15 35.11 24.27
C GLN A 14 -4.77 34.00 23.43
N ARG A 15 -6.04 34.12 23.07
CA ARG A 15 -6.72 33.19 22.21
C ARG A 15 -6.14 33.18 20.79
N GLN A 16 -5.83 34.36 20.22
CA GLN A 16 -5.18 34.47 18.90
C GLN A 16 -3.79 33.89 18.92
N GLU A 17 -3.00 34.14 19.96
CA GLU A 17 -1.66 33.54 20.10
C GLU A 17 -1.70 32.02 20.22
N ALA A 18 -2.67 31.47 21.00
CA ALA A 18 -2.88 30.04 21.13
C ALA A 18 -3.33 29.41 19.81
N GLU A 19 -4.24 30.04 19.07
CA GLU A 19 -4.66 29.58 17.74
C GLU A 19 -3.51 29.58 16.73
N LEU A 20 -2.65 30.59 16.75
CA LEU A 20 -1.45 30.66 15.90
C LEU A 20 -0.44 29.58 16.27
N ALA A 21 -0.18 29.37 17.54
CA ALA A 21 0.70 28.31 18.04
C ALA A 21 0.18 26.92 17.64
N LEU A 22 -1.14 26.69 17.77
CA LEU A 22 -1.77 25.45 17.36
C LEU A 22 -1.64 25.20 15.85
N ARG A 23 -1.93 26.20 15.02
CA ARG A 23 -1.77 26.10 13.55
C ARG A 23 -0.33 25.78 13.14
N ASN A 24 0.65 26.43 13.79
CA ASN A 24 2.07 26.19 13.54
C ASN A 24 2.46 24.75 13.93
N SER A 25 1.99 24.28 15.07
CA SER A 25 2.23 22.90 15.53
C SER A 25 1.60 21.87 14.58
N GLU A 26 0.36 22.12 14.13
CA GLU A 26 -0.30 21.26 13.14
C GLU A 26 0.46 21.22 11.81
N ALA A 27 0.94 22.38 11.34
CA ALA A 27 1.75 22.45 10.10
C ALA A 27 3.05 21.68 10.23
N GLN A 28 3.75 21.80 11.37
CA GLN A 28 4.98 21.05 11.66
C GLN A 28 4.71 19.53 11.72
N LEU A 29 3.63 19.11 12.40
CA LEU A 29 3.26 17.69 12.47
C LEU A 29 2.95 17.12 11.09
N ARG A 30 2.21 17.86 10.25
CA ARG A 30 1.93 17.46 8.85
C ARG A 30 3.23 17.37 8.04
N HIS A 31 4.16 18.30 8.22
CA HIS A 31 5.46 18.26 7.53
C HIS A 31 6.27 17.02 7.93
N LEU A 32 6.39 16.74 9.23
CA LEU A 32 7.09 15.58 9.75
C LEU A 32 6.42 14.26 9.30
N SER A 33 5.08 14.20 9.29
CA SER A 33 4.34 13.04 8.79
C SER A 33 4.67 12.76 7.33
N ARG A 34 4.72 13.80 6.48
CA ARG A 34 5.11 13.68 5.07
C ARG A 34 6.55 13.17 4.92
N GLN A 35 7.49 13.73 5.67
CA GLN A 35 8.89 13.26 5.62
C GLN A 35 9.03 11.79 6.03
N LEU A 36 8.32 11.37 7.08
CA LEU A 36 8.29 9.98 7.52
C LEU A 36 7.70 9.04 6.46
N LEU A 37 6.61 9.46 5.80
CA LEU A 37 6.01 8.67 4.73
C LEU A 37 6.97 8.50 3.55
N MET A 38 7.66 9.56 3.13
CA MET A 38 8.65 9.52 2.06
C MET A 38 9.82 8.61 2.43
N ALA A 39 10.41 8.81 3.61
CA ALA A 39 11.52 7.97 4.09
C ALA A 39 11.13 6.49 4.18
N HIS A 40 9.90 6.20 4.62
CA HIS A 40 9.40 4.84 4.70
C HIS A 40 9.19 4.20 3.31
N GLU A 41 8.76 4.96 2.29
CA GLU A 41 8.64 4.44 0.92
C GLU A 41 10.02 4.20 0.29
N GLU A 42 11.00 5.09 0.50
CA GLU A 42 12.37 4.87 0.03
C GLU A 42 13.01 3.66 0.70
N GLU A 43 12.81 3.49 2.00
CA GLU A 43 13.30 2.32 2.73
C GLU A 43 12.65 1.02 2.21
N ARG A 44 11.35 1.02 1.96
CA ARG A 44 10.66 -0.13 1.34
C ARG A 44 11.21 -0.45 -0.05
N LYS A 45 11.52 0.59 -0.83
CA LYS A 45 12.14 0.42 -2.16
C LYS A 45 13.51 -0.21 -2.04
N ARG A 46 14.33 0.26 -1.10
CA ARG A 46 15.66 -0.27 -0.83
C ARG A 46 15.61 -1.74 -0.42
N ILE A 47 14.81 -2.07 0.60
CA ILE A 47 14.66 -3.44 1.09
C ILE A 47 14.14 -4.38 0.00
N SER A 48 13.17 -3.92 -0.80
CA SER A 48 12.63 -4.75 -1.90
C SER A 48 13.69 -5.12 -2.92
N ARG A 49 14.59 -4.17 -3.28
CA ARG A 49 15.71 -4.44 -4.19
C ARG A 49 16.75 -5.37 -3.56
N GLU A 50 17.14 -5.12 -2.33
CA GLU A 50 18.11 -5.97 -1.61
C GLU A 50 17.60 -7.41 -1.50
N LEU A 51 16.30 -7.61 -1.16
CA LEU A 51 15.68 -8.93 -1.14
C LEU A 51 15.74 -9.62 -2.51
N HIS A 52 15.50 -8.87 -3.59
CA HIS A 52 15.53 -9.42 -4.93
C HIS A 52 16.96 -9.74 -5.36
N ASP A 53 17.88 -8.80 -5.19
CA ASP A 53 19.21 -8.90 -5.76
C ASP A 53 20.13 -9.87 -4.99
N GLU A 54 20.04 -9.88 -3.66
CA GLU A 54 20.93 -10.74 -2.85
C GLU A 54 20.30 -12.12 -2.55
N ILE A 55 19.06 -12.12 -2.05
CA ILE A 55 18.47 -13.37 -1.54
C ILE A 55 17.96 -14.25 -2.68
N VAL A 56 17.24 -13.65 -3.65
CA VAL A 56 16.71 -14.44 -4.78
C VAL A 56 17.87 -15.00 -5.61
N GLN A 57 18.88 -14.18 -5.92
CA GLN A 57 20.04 -14.64 -6.69
C GLN A 57 20.81 -15.75 -5.97
N THR A 58 21.00 -15.64 -4.65
CA THR A 58 21.63 -16.68 -3.83
C THR A 58 20.83 -17.99 -3.87
N LEU A 59 19.51 -17.92 -3.70
CA LEU A 59 18.64 -19.10 -3.74
C LEU A 59 18.61 -19.76 -5.12
N VAL A 60 18.61 -18.95 -6.20
CA VAL A 60 18.73 -19.46 -7.58
C VAL A 60 20.07 -20.16 -7.79
N GLY A 61 21.17 -19.57 -7.30
CA GLY A 61 22.50 -20.17 -7.34
C GLY A 61 22.55 -21.53 -6.64
N ILE A 62 21.96 -21.63 -5.43
CA ILE A 62 21.84 -22.90 -4.70
C ILE A 62 21.05 -23.93 -5.51
N ASN A 63 19.93 -23.53 -6.14
CA ASN A 63 19.10 -24.44 -6.93
C ASN A 63 19.85 -24.97 -8.17
N VAL A 64 20.60 -24.10 -8.86
CA VAL A 64 21.46 -24.50 -9.97
C VAL A 64 22.54 -25.50 -9.52
N HIS A 65 23.15 -25.27 -8.35
CA HIS A 65 24.16 -26.17 -7.80
C HIS A 65 23.57 -27.54 -7.44
N LEU A 66 22.39 -27.56 -6.81
CA LEU A 66 21.66 -28.80 -6.51
C LEU A 66 21.28 -29.55 -7.79
N SER A 67 20.88 -28.87 -8.85
CA SER A 67 20.58 -29.45 -10.17
C SER A 67 21.83 -30.09 -10.78
N SER A 68 22.97 -29.42 -10.68
CA SER A 68 24.26 -29.95 -11.14
C SER A 68 24.69 -31.24 -10.39
N LEU A 69 24.50 -31.26 -9.07
CA LEU A 69 24.77 -32.44 -8.25
C LEU A 69 23.83 -33.60 -8.62
N LEU A 70 22.56 -33.31 -8.89
CA LEU A 70 21.59 -34.34 -9.30
C LEU A 70 21.96 -35.01 -10.64
N LEU A 71 22.46 -34.21 -11.59
CA LEU A 71 22.93 -34.72 -12.89
C LEU A 71 24.18 -35.60 -12.80
N LYS A 72 25.06 -35.28 -11.85
CA LYS A 72 26.33 -36.01 -11.62
C LYS A 72 26.19 -37.20 -10.67
N ALA A 73 25.08 -37.32 -9.95
CA ALA A 73 24.88 -38.37 -8.94
C ALA A 73 24.74 -39.76 -9.61
N PRO A 74 25.49 -40.77 -9.17
CA PRO A 74 25.32 -42.14 -9.64
C PRO A 74 23.89 -42.67 -9.39
N VAL A 75 23.42 -43.56 -10.27
CA VAL A 75 22.06 -44.11 -10.22
C VAL A 75 21.77 -44.88 -8.94
N ASP A 76 22.79 -45.48 -8.34
CA ASP A 76 22.66 -46.26 -7.10
C ASP A 76 22.39 -45.48 -5.82
N LEU A 77 22.50 -44.15 -5.86
CA LEU A 77 22.28 -43.30 -4.70
C LEU A 77 20.83 -42.72 -4.65
N LYS A 78 19.85 -43.62 -4.67
CA LYS A 78 18.42 -43.23 -4.67
C LYS A 78 18.02 -42.28 -3.52
N ASP A 79 18.58 -42.50 -2.33
CA ASP A 79 18.24 -41.66 -1.17
C ASP A 79 18.88 -40.28 -1.27
N LEU A 80 20.09 -40.16 -1.75
CA LEU A 80 20.73 -38.87 -2.02
C LEU A 80 19.92 -38.07 -3.05
N ARG A 81 19.47 -38.69 -4.14
CA ARG A 81 18.59 -38.02 -5.13
C ARG A 81 17.29 -37.52 -4.52
N LYS A 82 16.65 -38.32 -3.65
CA LYS A 82 15.45 -37.89 -2.94
C LYS A 82 15.71 -36.64 -2.04
N HIS A 83 16.84 -36.64 -1.34
CA HIS A 83 17.22 -35.49 -0.50
C HIS A 83 17.50 -34.24 -1.33
N ILE A 84 18.20 -34.35 -2.45
CA ILE A 84 18.45 -33.22 -3.35
C ILE A 84 17.12 -32.66 -3.87
N VAL A 85 16.22 -33.50 -4.40
CA VAL A 85 14.91 -33.07 -4.92
C VAL A 85 14.07 -32.40 -3.82
N ARG A 86 14.12 -32.94 -2.59
CA ARG A 86 13.43 -32.32 -1.45
C ARG A 86 13.99 -30.95 -1.11
N THR A 87 15.31 -30.80 -1.13
CA THR A 87 15.99 -29.51 -0.88
C THR A 87 15.69 -28.51 -1.97
N GLN A 88 15.68 -28.90 -3.25
CA GLN A 88 15.28 -28.06 -4.37
C GLN A 88 13.86 -27.48 -4.17
N ARG A 89 12.90 -28.30 -3.79
CA ARG A 89 11.53 -27.85 -3.51
C ARG A 89 11.46 -26.84 -2.34
N LEU A 90 12.34 -26.99 -1.34
CA LEU A 90 12.42 -26.01 -0.24
C LEU A 90 13.02 -24.68 -0.71
N VAL A 91 14.05 -24.74 -1.57
CA VAL A 91 14.63 -23.54 -2.17
C VAL A 91 13.62 -22.81 -3.05
N GLU A 92 12.90 -23.52 -3.91
CA GLU A 92 11.83 -22.95 -4.75
C GLU A 92 10.77 -22.25 -3.91
N LYS A 93 10.30 -22.91 -2.84
CA LYS A 93 9.37 -22.27 -1.89
C LYS A 93 9.94 -21.02 -1.24
N SER A 94 11.23 -21.02 -0.91
CA SER A 94 11.89 -19.86 -0.32
C SER A 94 11.98 -18.69 -1.31
N VAL A 95 12.27 -18.96 -2.59
CA VAL A 95 12.23 -17.99 -3.67
C VAL A 95 10.85 -17.35 -3.79
N ASP A 96 9.79 -18.18 -3.80
CA ASP A 96 8.41 -17.68 -3.86
C ASP A 96 8.04 -16.81 -2.66
N ILE A 97 8.51 -17.16 -1.47
CA ILE A 97 8.30 -16.37 -0.24
C ILE A 97 9.00 -15.02 -0.36
N VAL A 98 10.26 -14.98 -0.78
CA VAL A 98 11.04 -13.75 -0.92
C VAL A 98 10.43 -12.84 -1.99
N HIS A 99 10.07 -13.38 -3.15
CA HIS A 99 9.37 -12.64 -4.20
C HIS A 99 8.05 -12.02 -3.69
N ARG A 100 7.32 -12.76 -2.86
CA ARG A 100 6.09 -12.23 -2.26
C ARG A 100 6.38 -11.06 -1.31
N PHE A 101 7.36 -11.19 -0.40
CA PHE A 101 7.74 -10.10 0.49
C PHE A 101 8.24 -8.87 -0.27
N ALA A 102 9.07 -9.07 -1.30
CA ALA A 102 9.53 -7.97 -2.14
C ALA A 102 8.35 -7.23 -2.81
N ARG A 103 7.36 -7.97 -3.35
CA ARG A 103 6.15 -7.37 -3.93
C ARG A 103 5.26 -6.65 -2.90
N GLU A 104 5.18 -7.16 -1.65
CA GLU A 104 4.43 -6.50 -0.57
C GLU A 104 5.13 -5.22 -0.09
N LEU A 105 6.46 -5.22 -0.08
CA LEU A 105 7.25 -4.04 0.28
C LEU A 105 7.15 -2.94 -0.80
N ARG A 106 7.54 -3.24 -2.02
CA ARG A 106 7.36 -2.42 -3.22
C ARG A 106 7.58 -3.28 -4.46
N PRO A 107 6.60 -3.40 -5.37
CA PRO A 107 6.82 -4.20 -6.55
C PRO A 107 7.83 -3.50 -7.48
N THR A 108 8.91 -4.18 -7.83
CA THR A 108 9.82 -3.75 -8.90
C THR A 108 9.06 -3.54 -10.21
N VAL A 109 8.03 -4.36 -10.45
CA VAL A 109 7.07 -4.23 -11.56
C VAL A 109 6.47 -2.83 -11.68
N LEU A 110 6.29 -2.09 -10.57
CA LEU A 110 5.78 -0.72 -10.61
C LEU A 110 6.80 0.25 -11.23
N ASP A 111 8.07 0.05 -10.94
CA ASP A 111 9.14 0.89 -11.47
C ASP A 111 9.47 0.50 -12.93
N ASP A 112 9.44 -0.80 -13.26
CA ASP A 112 9.88 -1.34 -14.55
C ASP A 112 8.77 -1.35 -15.62
N LEU A 113 7.55 -1.76 -15.24
CA LEU A 113 6.44 -1.99 -16.16
C LEU A 113 5.26 -1.02 -15.97
N GLY A 114 5.23 -0.23 -14.89
CA GLY A 114 4.20 0.75 -14.63
C GLY A 114 3.10 0.29 -13.67
N LEU A 115 2.08 1.16 -13.49
CA LEU A 115 1.02 1.00 -12.48
C LEU A 115 0.04 -0.12 -12.85
N ILE A 116 -0.39 -0.20 -14.11
CA ILE A 116 -1.39 -1.19 -14.55
C ILE A 116 -0.89 -2.61 -14.35
N PRO A 117 0.30 -3.02 -14.85
CA PRO A 117 0.83 -4.36 -14.61
C PRO A 117 1.06 -4.66 -13.14
N ALA A 118 1.53 -3.67 -12.36
CA ALA A 118 1.73 -3.82 -10.92
C ALA A 118 0.43 -4.09 -10.18
N LEU A 119 -0.65 -3.34 -10.47
CA LEU A 119 -1.97 -3.55 -9.87
C LEU A 119 -2.59 -4.87 -10.32
N GLN A 120 -2.47 -5.26 -11.58
CA GLN A 120 -2.96 -6.55 -12.09
C GLN A 120 -2.31 -7.72 -11.35
N SER A 121 -0.97 -7.68 -11.22
CA SER A 121 -0.23 -8.71 -10.49
C SER A 121 -0.66 -8.77 -9.02
N TYR A 122 -0.74 -7.62 -8.35
CA TYR A 122 -1.15 -7.53 -6.96
C TYR A 122 -2.58 -8.06 -6.76
N ILE A 123 -3.54 -7.62 -7.56
CA ILE A 123 -4.95 -8.03 -7.48
C ILE A 123 -5.10 -9.54 -7.69
N LYS A 124 -4.40 -10.10 -8.69
CA LYS A 124 -4.41 -11.54 -8.96
C LYS A 124 -3.94 -12.36 -7.75
N ASP A 125 -2.82 -11.95 -7.15
CA ASP A 125 -2.26 -12.64 -5.98
C ASP A 125 -3.14 -12.42 -4.74
N PHE A 126 -3.69 -11.22 -4.58
CA PHE A 126 -4.58 -10.89 -3.47
C PHE A 126 -5.89 -11.68 -3.53
N SER A 127 -6.54 -11.74 -4.70
CA SER A 127 -7.77 -12.53 -4.93
C SER A 127 -7.56 -14.02 -4.66
N LYS A 128 -6.44 -14.59 -5.11
CA LYS A 128 -6.11 -16.00 -4.84
C LYS A 128 -5.97 -16.31 -3.34
N ARG A 129 -5.44 -15.35 -2.59
CA ARG A 129 -5.13 -15.52 -1.16
C ARG A 129 -6.35 -15.31 -0.27
N THR A 130 -7.23 -14.38 -0.65
CA THR A 130 -8.35 -13.93 0.19
C THR A 130 -9.69 -14.49 -0.24
N GLY A 131 -9.81 -14.98 -1.48
CA GLY A 131 -11.09 -15.39 -2.09
C GLY A 131 -11.95 -14.20 -2.55
N LEU A 132 -11.49 -12.94 -2.36
CA LEU A 132 -12.22 -11.75 -2.80
C LEU A 132 -12.19 -11.65 -4.33
N CYS A 133 -13.36 -11.55 -4.97
CA CYS A 133 -13.47 -11.28 -6.39
C CYS A 133 -13.20 -9.80 -6.67
N ILE A 134 -12.16 -9.49 -7.47
CA ILE A 134 -11.78 -8.09 -7.74
C ILE A 134 -11.81 -7.81 -9.23
N HIS A 135 -12.68 -6.88 -9.65
CA HIS A 135 -12.73 -6.37 -11.02
C HIS A 135 -11.86 -5.14 -11.17
N PHE A 136 -10.90 -5.19 -12.08
CA PHE A 136 -9.97 -4.10 -12.33
C PHE A 136 -10.13 -3.54 -13.75
N LYS A 137 -10.28 -2.22 -13.86
CA LYS A 137 -10.28 -1.48 -15.12
C LYS A 137 -9.42 -0.23 -14.99
N ALA A 138 -8.53 0.01 -15.94
CA ALA A 138 -7.70 1.20 -15.98
C ALA A 138 -7.52 1.67 -17.41
N ILE A 139 -7.28 2.96 -17.57
CA ILE A 139 -6.94 3.58 -18.87
C ILE A 139 -5.41 3.64 -19.02
N PRO A 140 -4.86 3.48 -20.25
CA PRO A 140 -3.42 3.53 -20.48
C PRO A 140 -2.75 4.84 -20.07
N GLU A 141 -3.46 5.95 -20.12
CA GLU A 141 -2.95 7.29 -19.78
C GLU A 141 -2.46 7.41 -18.33
N VAL A 142 -2.84 6.50 -17.45
CA VAL A 142 -2.34 6.46 -16.08
C VAL A 142 -0.82 6.20 -16.02
N GLU A 143 -0.25 5.59 -17.06
CA GLU A 143 1.20 5.34 -17.13
C GLU A 143 2.01 6.61 -17.46
N GLN A 144 1.34 7.69 -17.85
CA GLN A 144 1.97 9.00 -18.04
C GLN A 144 2.19 9.76 -16.71
N LEU A 145 1.61 9.28 -15.61
CA LEU A 145 1.85 9.82 -14.27
C LEU A 145 3.31 9.63 -13.87
N ASP A 146 3.82 10.55 -13.05
CA ASP A 146 5.17 10.40 -12.50
C ASP A 146 5.28 9.20 -11.52
N GLY A 147 6.50 8.82 -11.18
CA GLY A 147 6.76 7.66 -10.31
C GLY A 147 6.17 7.81 -8.91
N ASN A 148 6.09 9.04 -8.37
CA ASN A 148 5.49 9.29 -7.06
C ASN A 148 3.97 9.14 -7.12
N GLN A 149 3.33 9.69 -8.15
CA GLN A 149 1.90 9.57 -8.38
C GLN A 149 1.49 8.11 -8.55
N ARG A 150 2.21 7.34 -9.37
CA ARG A 150 1.98 5.90 -9.55
C ARG A 150 2.15 5.12 -8.24
N THR A 151 3.18 5.45 -7.46
CA THR A 151 3.41 4.83 -6.14
C THR A 151 2.26 5.12 -5.18
N VAL A 152 1.78 6.36 -5.12
CA VAL A 152 0.65 6.73 -4.25
C VAL A 152 -0.62 5.98 -4.65
N LEU A 153 -0.98 5.94 -5.92
CA LEU A 153 -2.16 5.19 -6.40
C LEU A 153 -2.05 3.70 -6.07
N TYR A 154 -0.88 3.10 -6.27
CA TYR A 154 -0.62 1.71 -5.91
C TYR A 154 -0.83 1.46 -4.40
N ARG A 155 -0.29 2.33 -3.53
CA ARG A 155 -0.44 2.22 -2.07
C ARG A 155 -1.87 2.42 -1.59
N VAL A 156 -2.60 3.34 -2.20
CA VAL A 156 -4.01 3.55 -1.88
C VAL A 156 -4.82 2.30 -2.24
N ALA A 157 -4.59 1.71 -3.42
CA ALA A 157 -5.25 0.47 -3.81
C ALA A 157 -4.93 -0.69 -2.85
N GLN A 158 -3.67 -0.87 -2.46
CA GLN A 158 -3.27 -1.89 -1.47
C GLN A 158 -3.97 -1.68 -0.12
N SER A 159 -3.98 -0.45 0.38
CA SER A 159 -4.61 -0.10 1.66
C SER A 159 -6.11 -0.34 1.62
N ALA A 160 -6.79 0.11 0.56
CA ALA A 160 -8.22 -0.04 0.41
C ALA A 160 -8.62 -1.52 0.31
N LEU A 161 -7.99 -2.31 -0.55
CA LEU A 161 -8.29 -3.75 -0.68
C LEU A 161 -7.99 -4.53 0.60
N THR A 162 -6.94 -4.14 1.34
CA THR A 162 -6.66 -4.71 2.66
C THR A 162 -7.76 -4.38 3.66
N ASN A 163 -8.30 -3.15 3.64
CA ASN A 163 -9.41 -2.74 4.49
C ASN A 163 -10.70 -3.49 4.13
N VAL A 164 -10.99 -3.65 2.84
CA VAL A 164 -12.13 -4.44 2.36
C VAL A 164 -12.06 -5.86 2.92
N ASN A 165 -10.91 -6.54 2.75
CA ASN A 165 -10.74 -7.91 3.24
C ASN A 165 -10.85 -8.04 4.76
N LYS A 166 -10.28 -7.08 5.52
CA LYS A 166 -10.26 -7.15 6.99
C LYS A 166 -11.57 -6.73 7.66
N HIS A 167 -12.31 -5.83 7.03
CA HIS A 167 -13.38 -5.10 7.73
C HIS A 167 -14.73 -5.14 7.03
N ALA A 168 -14.78 -5.24 5.70
CA ALA A 168 -16.03 -5.11 4.96
C ALA A 168 -16.82 -6.42 4.85
N HIS A 169 -16.18 -7.59 5.03
CA HIS A 169 -16.79 -8.89 4.73
C HIS A 169 -17.38 -8.93 3.32
N ALA A 170 -16.78 -8.21 2.38
CA ALA A 170 -17.20 -8.15 0.99
C ALA A 170 -16.85 -9.43 0.25
N THR A 171 -17.65 -9.77 -0.74
CA THR A 171 -17.38 -10.87 -1.69
C THR A 171 -16.83 -10.35 -3.00
N GLU A 172 -17.09 -9.08 -3.30
CA GLU A 172 -16.69 -8.43 -4.55
C GLU A 172 -16.15 -7.02 -4.28
N ALA A 173 -15.10 -6.65 -5.03
CA ALA A 173 -14.60 -5.28 -5.08
C ALA A 173 -14.34 -4.85 -6.53
N LYS A 174 -14.45 -3.55 -6.81
CA LYS A 174 -14.17 -2.97 -8.13
C LYS A 174 -13.13 -1.88 -7.97
N VAL A 175 -12.05 -1.97 -8.75
CA VAL A 175 -11.02 -0.94 -8.84
C VAL A 175 -11.07 -0.35 -10.24
N SER A 176 -11.32 0.93 -10.36
CA SER A 176 -11.36 1.61 -11.65
C SER A 176 -10.49 2.86 -11.67
N ILE A 177 -9.74 3.06 -12.76
CA ILE A 177 -8.94 4.26 -13.01
C ILE A 177 -9.42 4.87 -14.32
N ARG A 178 -9.86 6.13 -14.25
CA ARG A 178 -10.44 6.87 -15.38
C ARG A 178 -9.87 8.27 -15.45
N LYS A 179 -9.93 8.88 -16.63
CA LYS A 179 -9.64 10.31 -16.84
C LYS A 179 -10.96 11.08 -16.87
N LEU A 180 -11.09 12.07 -16.00
CA LEU A 180 -12.24 12.97 -15.94
C LEU A 180 -11.74 14.42 -15.98
N SER A 181 -12.17 15.18 -16.97
CA SER A 181 -11.83 16.61 -17.09
C SER A 181 -10.33 16.91 -16.91
N GLY A 182 -9.46 16.07 -17.51
CA GLY A 182 -8.00 16.22 -17.41
C GLY A 182 -7.35 15.65 -16.16
N THR A 183 -8.13 15.17 -15.20
CA THR A 183 -7.64 14.59 -13.94
C THR A 183 -7.77 13.06 -13.94
N ILE A 184 -6.79 12.35 -13.40
CA ILE A 184 -6.88 10.91 -13.17
C ILE A 184 -7.66 10.66 -11.87
N ARG A 185 -8.71 9.86 -11.98
CA ARG A 185 -9.55 9.45 -10.84
C ARG A 185 -9.49 7.95 -10.66
N MET A 186 -9.10 7.51 -9.45
CA MET A 186 -9.16 6.11 -9.02
C MET A 186 -10.31 5.94 -8.05
N GLU A 187 -11.17 4.94 -8.31
CA GLU A 187 -12.30 4.59 -7.47
C GLU A 187 -12.18 3.12 -7.06
N ILE A 188 -12.43 2.83 -5.77
CA ILE A 188 -12.41 1.49 -5.21
C ILE A 188 -13.70 1.28 -4.47
N HIS A 189 -14.55 0.42 -4.99
CA HIS A 189 -15.88 0.12 -4.45
C HIS A 189 -15.94 -1.33 -3.98
N ASP A 190 -16.53 -1.58 -2.81
CA ASP A 190 -16.84 -2.91 -2.31
C ASP A 190 -18.35 -3.10 -2.06
N ASN A 191 -18.80 -4.36 -2.05
CA ASN A 191 -20.18 -4.72 -1.75
C ASN A 191 -20.39 -5.18 -0.30
N GLY A 192 -19.47 -4.83 0.59
CA GLY A 192 -19.47 -5.32 1.97
C GLY A 192 -20.25 -4.47 2.95
N LYS A 193 -19.94 -4.64 4.23
CA LYS A 193 -20.50 -3.84 5.30
C LYS A 193 -19.90 -2.44 5.26
N SER A 194 -20.79 -1.47 5.21
CA SER A 194 -20.43 -0.06 5.35
C SER A 194 -20.06 0.30 6.79
N PHE A 195 -19.50 1.48 6.97
CA PHE A 195 -19.16 2.04 8.28
C PHE A 195 -19.51 3.53 8.33
N GLU A 196 -19.71 4.05 9.53
CA GLU A 196 -19.87 5.50 9.74
C GLU A 196 -18.51 6.18 9.57
N VAL A 197 -18.34 6.88 8.44
CA VAL A 197 -17.06 7.51 8.05
C VAL A 197 -16.58 8.47 9.13
N GLU A 198 -17.46 9.33 9.64
CA GLU A 198 -17.14 10.29 10.71
C GLU A 198 -16.66 9.58 11.97
N ARG A 199 -17.37 8.52 12.41
CA ARG A 199 -17.01 7.76 13.61
C ARG A 199 -15.63 7.10 13.47
N VAL A 200 -15.28 6.62 12.30
CA VAL A 200 -13.95 6.03 12.03
C VAL A 200 -12.89 7.11 11.92
N LEU A 201 -13.16 8.24 11.31
CA LEU A 201 -12.24 9.37 11.22
C LEU A 201 -11.98 10.03 12.59
N PHE A 202 -12.95 10.02 13.51
CA PHE A 202 -12.83 10.60 14.86
C PHE A 202 -12.50 9.58 15.97
N ALA A 203 -12.45 8.26 15.72
CA ALA A 203 -12.13 7.23 16.72
C ALA A 203 -10.67 7.24 17.18
N LYS A 204 -10.38 6.90 18.44
CA LYS A 204 -9.02 6.90 19.02
C LYS A 204 -8.15 5.74 18.48
N ARG A 205 -7.00 6.09 17.94
CA ARG A 205 -5.69 5.47 17.71
C ARG A 205 -5.47 4.31 16.72
N HIS A 206 -6.19 3.23 16.57
CA HIS A 206 -5.67 2.09 15.77
C HIS A 206 -6.37 1.83 14.43
N LYS A 207 -7.62 2.22 14.25
CA LYS A 207 -8.39 2.03 13.00
C LYS A 207 -8.17 3.13 11.95
N ARG A 208 -7.49 4.22 12.33
CA ARG A 208 -7.27 5.41 11.48
C ARG A 208 -6.08 5.32 10.53
N LEU A 209 -5.04 4.55 10.87
CA LEU A 209 -3.74 4.65 10.21
C LEU A 209 -3.80 4.37 8.71
N GLY A 210 -4.66 3.45 8.26
CA GLY A 210 -4.80 3.13 6.85
C GLY A 210 -5.46 4.24 6.03
N LEU A 211 -6.61 4.77 6.50
CA LEU A 211 -7.36 5.81 5.79
C LEU A 211 -6.66 7.17 5.86
N LEU A 212 -6.16 7.53 7.05
CA LEU A 212 -5.39 8.76 7.23
C LEU A 212 -4.13 8.75 6.38
N GLY A 213 -3.37 7.67 6.39
CA GLY A 213 -2.18 7.52 5.56
C GLY A 213 -2.47 7.52 4.06
N SER A 214 -3.65 7.02 3.63
CA SER A 214 -4.07 7.13 2.24
C SER A 214 -4.39 8.57 1.86
N ARG A 215 -5.12 9.30 2.72
CA ARG A 215 -5.41 10.72 2.53
C ARG A 215 -4.12 11.55 2.43
N GLU A 216 -3.23 11.41 3.42
CA GLU A 216 -1.96 12.14 3.45
C GLU A 216 -1.12 11.90 2.20
N ARG A 217 -1.02 10.64 1.72
CA ARG A 217 -0.31 10.31 0.49
C ARG A 217 -0.92 10.99 -0.73
N VAL A 218 -2.25 10.98 -0.86
CA VAL A 218 -2.93 11.63 -1.99
C VAL A 218 -2.75 13.14 -1.96
N GLU A 219 -2.88 13.77 -0.77
CA GLU A 219 -2.64 15.21 -0.59
C GLU A 219 -1.19 15.60 -0.90
N MET A 220 -0.20 14.74 -0.60
CA MET A 220 1.21 14.98 -0.93
C MET A 220 1.50 15.16 -2.42
N ILE A 221 0.74 14.50 -3.28
CA ILE A 221 0.85 14.63 -4.74
C ILE A 221 -0.13 15.65 -5.32
N GLY A 222 -0.76 16.49 -4.48
CA GLY A 222 -1.74 17.50 -4.90
C GLY A 222 -3.11 16.92 -5.28
N GLY A 223 -3.40 15.68 -4.90
CA GLY A 223 -4.67 15.02 -5.17
C GLY A 223 -5.73 15.28 -4.10
N ILE A 224 -6.96 14.87 -4.40
CA ILE A 224 -8.12 14.94 -3.49
C ILE A 224 -8.53 13.52 -3.11
N PHE A 225 -8.71 13.28 -1.81
CA PHE A 225 -9.14 12.00 -1.27
C PHE A 225 -10.54 12.11 -0.69
N GLY A 226 -11.44 11.20 -1.10
CA GLY A 226 -12.80 11.11 -0.60
C GLY A 226 -13.14 9.68 -0.18
N ILE A 227 -14.08 9.52 0.75
CA ILE A 227 -14.67 8.25 1.14
C ILE A 227 -16.16 8.46 1.32
N GLU A 228 -16.94 7.57 0.71
CA GLU A 228 -18.37 7.48 0.87
C GLU A 228 -18.72 6.06 1.34
N SER A 229 -19.49 5.95 2.41
CA SER A 229 -19.95 4.66 2.92
C SER A 229 -21.35 4.80 3.48
N ALA A 230 -22.25 3.96 3.03
CA ALA A 230 -23.65 3.98 3.47
C ALA A 230 -24.17 2.54 3.68
N PRO A 231 -25.00 2.29 4.72
CA PRO A 231 -25.56 0.98 5.00
C PRO A 231 -26.24 0.36 3.78
N GLY A 232 -25.83 -0.88 3.43
CA GLY A 232 -26.35 -1.63 2.28
C GLY A 232 -25.81 -1.21 0.90
N ARG A 233 -24.89 -0.22 0.84
CA ARG A 233 -24.26 0.25 -0.41
C ARG A 233 -22.76 -0.04 -0.49
N GLY A 234 -22.18 -0.63 0.58
CA GLY A 234 -20.74 -0.83 0.66
C GLY A 234 -19.95 0.47 0.88
N THR A 235 -18.69 0.48 0.46
CA THR A 235 -17.79 1.65 0.58
C THR A 235 -17.20 2.01 -0.78
N LEU A 236 -17.09 3.31 -1.04
CA LEU A 236 -16.39 3.91 -2.18
C LEU A 236 -15.26 4.81 -1.66
#